data_080ac86a79effab1e6f666545eb9b1d4
#
_entry.id   080ac86a79effab1e6f666545eb9b1d4
#
_cell.length_a   1.000
_cell.length_b   1.000
_cell.length_c   1.000
_cell.angle_alpha   90.00
_cell.angle_beta   90.00
_cell.angle_gamma   90.00
#
_symmetry.space_group_name_H-M   'P 1'
#
loop_
_entity.id
_entity.type
_entity.pdbx_description
1 polymer ?
#
loop_
_entity_poly.entity_id
_entity_poly.type
_entity_poly.pdbx_seq_one_letter_code
_entity_poly.pdbx_strand_id
1 'polypeptide(L)'
;DIHCVKSIRAVSVNGECKEILIEASSGKLKTNADNDSGESLSGTIADCKILKEAIDLNNDGDIVSRFSFQSNLNSSNVNYASFAGFGSDDTGDGKMDNRQYSYRYLYEPNAPMMKLSPWGELCDRMRGLHKLDPSSHLFVSDSYIAEFPGRILKIDRAIGKKHAKEIQGSHLNVVSRNYPLSPDEIRKKYSLKEGSDKFLYATRIASKPIMILAEKIQ
;
A
#
# COMPACT_ATOMS: atom_id res chain seq x y z
N ASP A 1 -12.37 27.37 16.42
CA ASP A 1 -11.62 26.24 16.99
C ASP A 1 -12.32 24.93 16.63
N ILE A 2 -11.59 23.97 16.03
CA ILE A 2 -12.10 22.63 15.74
C ILE A 2 -11.88 21.79 17.00
N HIS A 3 -12.98 21.31 17.63
CA HIS A 3 -12.88 20.54 18.85
C HIS A 3 -12.95 19.03 18.65
N CYS A 4 -13.59 18.56 17.56
CA CYS A 4 -13.69 17.12 17.28
C CYS A 4 -13.78 16.89 15.77
N VAL A 5 -12.89 16.06 15.23
CA VAL A 5 -12.98 15.52 13.87
C VAL A 5 -13.82 14.24 13.93
N LYS A 6 -14.91 14.18 13.16
CA LYS A 6 -15.81 13.04 13.08
C LYS A 6 -15.43 12.07 11.97
N SER A 7 -15.12 12.63 10.80
CA SER A 7 -14.71 11.82 9.65
C SER A 7 -13.67 12.49 8.78
N ILE A 8 -12.89 11.69 8.09
CA ILE A 8 -11.94 12.11 7.06
C ILE A 8 -12.15 11.22 5.84
N ARG A 9 -12.43 11.82 4.67
CA ARG A 9 -12.57 11.12 3.40
C ARG A 9 -11.52 11.58 2.43
N ALA A 10 -10.80 10.64 1.84
CA ALA A 10 -9.95 10.88 0.68
C ALA A 10 -10.67 10.37 -0.56
N VAL A 11 -10.86 11.23 -1.55
CA VAL A 11 -11.58 10.93 -2.78
C VAL A 11 -10.64 11.06 -3.96
N SER A 12 -10.60 10.05 -4.82
CA SER A 12 -9.91 10.11 -6.12
C SER A 12 -10.88 9.88 -7.27
N VAL A 13 -10.48 10.36 -8.43
CA VAL A 13 -11.16 10.09 -9.70
C VAL A 13 -10.10 9.58 -10.66
N ASN A 14 -10.31 8.40 -11.25
CA ASN A 14 -9.35 7.74 -12.14
C ASN A 14 -7.93 7.61 -11.56
N GLY A 15 -7.84 7.27 -10.28
CA GLY A 15 -6.55 7.08 -9.60
C GLY A 15 -5.82 8.36 -9.20
N GLU A 16 -6.37 9.55 -9.47
CA GLU A 16 -5.84 10.82 -8.98
C GLU A 16 -6.64 11.31 -7.78
N CYS A 17 -5.95 11.53 -6.64
CA CYS A 17 -6.59 12.10 -5.46
C CYS A 17 -7.01 13.55 -5.73
N LYS A 18 -8.31 13.82 -5.69
CA LYS A 18 -8.88 15.15 -5.95
C LYS A 18 -9.15 15.93 -4.68
N GLU A 19 -9.67 15.27 -3.64
CA GLU A 19 -10.12 15.94 -2.43
C GLU A 19 -9.80 15.15 -1.17
N ILE A 20 -9.62 15.90 -0.07
CA ILE A 20 -9.68 15.38 1.29
C ILE A 20 -10.76 16.17 2.01
N LEU A 21 -11.85 15.50 2.36
CA LEU A 21 -12.99 16.06 3.08
C LEU A 21 -12.84 15.75 4.56
N ILE A 22 -12.95 16.78 5.40
CA ILE A 22 -12.90 16.64 6.86
C ILE A 22 -14.21 17.14 7.43
N GLU A 23 -14.94 16.26 8.09
CA GLU A 23 -16.13 16.61 8.87
C GLU A 23 -15.73 16.79 10.33
N ALA A 24 -15.98 17.98 10.85
CA ALA A 24 -15.66 18.34 12.23
C ALA A 24 -16.85 19.03 12.89
N SER A 25 -16.94 18.95 14.22
CA SER A 25 -17.90 19.72 15.00
C SER A 25 -17.21 20.81 15.81
N SER A 26 -17.88 21.96 15.91
CA SER A 26 -17.47 23.11 16.74
C SER A 26 -18.14 23.11 18.14
N GLY A 27 -18.70 21.99 18.58
CA GLY A 27 -19.35 21.92 19.89
C GLY A 27 -18.35 22.03 21.04
N LYS A 28 -18.72 22.77 22.10
CA LYS A 28 -17.98 22.71 23.37
C LYS A 28 -18.00 21.27 23.86
N LEU A 29 -16.83 20.70 24.18
CA LEU A 29 -16.77 19.50 25.00
C LEU A 29 -17.62 19.79 26.24
N LYS A 30 -18.73 19.07 26.46
CA LYS A 30 -19.41 19.09 27.74
C LYS A 30 -18.43 18.44 28.74
N THR A 31 -17.66 19.25 29.40
CA THR A 31 -17.01 18.83 30.64
C THR A 31 -18.17 18.69 31.64
N ASN A 32 -18.39 17.48 32.16
CA ASN A 32 -19.32 17.26 33.25
C ASN A 32 -18.74 17.89 34.53
N ALA A 33 -18.56 19.21 34.53
CA ALA A 33 -18.03 19.99 35.65
C ALA A 33 -19.14 20.50 36.59
N ASP A 34 -20.39 20.08 36.36
CA ASP A 34 -21.54 20.53 37.20
C ASP A 34 -22.08 19.45 38.14
N ASN A 35 -21.36 18.36 38.41
CA ASN A 35 -21.71 17.44 39.50
C ASN A 35 -20.56 17.40 40.52
N ASP A 36 -20.85 17.98 41.67
CA ASP A 36 -20.09 18.03 42.90
C ASP A 36 -19.99 16.61 43.57
N SER A 37 -19.29 15.71 42.90
CA SER A 37 -18.86 14.44 43.50
C SER A 37 -17.50 14.05 42.84
N GLY A 38 -16.45 14.15 43.68
CA GLY A 38 -15.04 14.08 43.31
C GLY A 38 -14.56 12.76 42.69
N GLU A 39 -15.06 12.40 41.51
CA GLU A 39 -14.48 11.39 40.67
C GLU A 39 -13.82 12.08 39.46
N SER A 40 -12.50 12.00 39.44
CA SER A 40 -11.63 12.41 38.35
C SER A 40 -12.02 11.64 37.07
N LEU A 41 -12.87 12.19 36.25
CA LEU A 41 -13.11 11.73 34.89
C LEU A 41 -11.94 12.21 34.02
N SER A 42 -10.89 11.41 33.91
CA SER A 42 -9.90 11.49 32.85
C SER A 42 -10.52 11.00 31.55
N GLY A 43 -11.48 11.75 31.00
CA GLY A 43 -11.94 11.61 29.63
C GLY A 43 -10.86 12.14 28.70
N THR A 44 -9.83 11.33 28.47
CA THR A 44 -8.76 11.62 27.53
C THR A 44 -9.36 11.68 26.13
N ILE A 45 -8.89 12.63 25.32
CA ILE A 45 -9.06 12.77 23.86
C ILE A 45 -8.85 11.43 23.10
N ALA A 46 -8.40 10.40 23.81
CA ALA A 46 -8.08 9.06 23.33
C ALA A 46 -9.28 8.23 22.80
N ASP A 47 -10.52 8.59 23.11
CA ASP A 47 -11.70 7.78 22.74
C ASP A 47 -12.48 8.29 21.50
N CYS A 48 -12.05 9.35 20.86
CA CYS A 48 -12.67 9.82 19.62
C CYS A 48 -12.28 8.90 18.44
N LYS A 49 -13.15 7.95 18.14
CA LYS A 49 -13.02 7.12 16.93
C LYS A 49 -13.37 7.95 15.71
N ILE A 50 -12.36 8.26 14.89
CA ILE A 50 -12.54 9.00 13.64
C ILE A 50 -12.84 7.99 12.53
N LEU A 51 -13.98 8.14 11.85
CA LEU A 51 -14.28 7.39 10.63
C LEU A 51 -13.38 7.91 9.49
N LYS A 52 -12.63 7.03 8.87
CA LYS A 52 -11.83 7.35 7.68
C LYS A 52 -12.32 6.53 6.50
N GLU A 53 -12.41 7.15 5.33
CA GLU A 53 -12.88 6.52 4.11
C GLU A 53 -11.98 6.87 2.93
N ALA A 54 -11.49 5.84 2.25
CA ALA A 54 -10.83 5.95 0.96
C ALA A 54 -11.85 5.60 -0.13
N ILE A 55 -12.14 6.53 -1.02
CA ILE A 55 -13.14 6.38 -2.08
C ILE A 55 -12.49 6.65 -3.43
N ASP A 56 -12.60 5.71 -4.35
CA ASP A 56 -12.16 5.86 -5.72
C ASP A 56 -13.36 5.84 -6.67
N LEU A 57 -13.42 6.82 -7.56
CA LEU A 57 -14.52 7.03 -8.50
C LEU A 57 -14.01 6.86 -9.93
N ASN A 58 -14.89 6.43 -10.84
CA ASN A 58 -14.66 6.53 -12.28
C ASN A 58 -15.00 7.95 -12.80
N ASN A 59 -14.89 8.18 -14.12
CA ASN A 59 -15.24 9.46 -14.73
C ASN A 59 -16.73 9.82 -14.62
N ASP A 60 -17.59 8.84 -14.50
CA ASP A 60 -19.04 9.01 -14.43
C ASP A 60 -19.51 9.30 -12.98
N GLY A 61 -18.58 9.24 -12.01
CA GLY A 61 -18.84 9.47 -10.58
C GLY A 61 -19.26 8.22 -9.82
N ASP A 62 -19.23 7.04 -10.44
CA ASP A 62 -19.54 5.79 -9.75
C ASP A 62 -18.39 5.36 -8.86
N ILE A 63 -18.73 4.74 -7.73
CA ILE A 63 -17.74 4.22 -6.79
C ILE A 63 -17.12 2.94 -7.37
N VAL A 64 -15.84 3.01 -7.71
CA VAL A 64 -15.03 1.86 -8.14
C VAL A 64 -14.53 1.07 -6.94
N SER A 65 -14.09 1.75 -5.90
CA SER A 65 -13.70 1.12 -4.64
C SER A 65 -13.97 2.02 -3.43
N ARG A 66 -14.29 1.39 -2.30
CA ARG A 66 -14.47 2.07 -1.02
C ARG A 66 -13.87 1.25 0.10
N PHE A 67 -13.04 1.88 0.92
CA PHE A 67 -12.46 1.29 2.11
C PHE A 67 -12.69 2.21 3.30
N SER A 68 -13.50 1.75 4.26
CA SER A 68 -13.87 2.52 5.46
C SER A 68 -13.28 1.86 6.69
N PHE A 69 -12.73 2.63 7.60
CA PHE A 69 -12.16 2.15 8.86
C PHE A 69 -12.26 3.20 9.96
N GLN A 70 -12.23 2.75 11.18
CA GLN A 70 -12.15 3.64 12.34
C GLN A 70 -10.70 3.68 12.81
N SER A 71 -10.11 4.88 12.86
CA SER A 71 -8.78 5.02 13.45
C SER A 71 -8.91 4.93 14.97
N ASN A 72 -8.43 3.84 15.55
CA ASN A 72 -8.03 3.84 16.93
C ASN A 72 -6.61 4.41 16.99
N LEU A 73 -6.29 5.17 18.02
CA LEU A 73 -4.91 5.67 18.26
C LEU A 73 -3.90 4.54 18.47
N ASN A 74 -4.38 3.33 18.76
CA ASN A 74 -3.57 2.12 18.87
C ASN A 74 -3.51 1.48 17.47
N SER A 75 -2.40 1.68 16.79
CA SER A 75 -2.13 1.14 15.46
C SER A 75 -2.26 -0.38 15.44
N SER A 76 -3.08 -0.89 14.54
CA SER A 76 -3.07 -2.28 14.14
C SER A 76 -1.68 -2.67 13.62
N ASN A 77 -1.28 -3.90 13.87
CA ASN A 77 0.02 -4.40 13.48
C ASN A 77 0.11 -4.54 11.95
N VAL A 78 1.16 -3.96 11.36
CA VAL A 78 1.47 -4.16 9.95
C VAL A 78 2.30 -5.43 9.79
N ASN A 79 1.82 -6.38 9.01
CA ASN A 79 2.58 -7.56 8.64
C ASN A 79 3.58 -7.22 7.53
N TYR A 80 4.87 -7.52 7.75
CA TYR A 80 5.90 -7.28 6.74
C TYR A 80 6.29 -8.55 6.01
N ALA A 81 6.58 -8.40 4.72
CA ALA A 81 7.08 -9.47 3.87
C ALA A 81 8.53 -9.84 4.25
N SER A 82 8.86 -11.13 4.11
CA SER A 82 10.23 -11.60 4.24
C SER A 82 10.92 -11.72 2.88
N PHE A 83 12.23 -11.54 2.84
CA PHE A 83 13.02 -11.71 1.62
C PHE A 83 12.99 -13.16 1.11
N ALA A 84 12.89 -14.13 2.02
CA ALA A 84 12.77 -15.55 1.70
C ALA A 84 11.56 -15.89 0.83
N GLY A 85 10.47 -15.10 0.92
CA GLY A 85 9.28 -15.26 0.09
C GLY A 85 9.49 -14.98 -1.40
N PHE A 86 10.63 -14.38 -1.78
CA PHE A 86 11.00 -14.12 -3.19
C PHE A 86 12.08 -15.09 -3.72
N GLY A 87 12.41 -16.13 -2.97
CA GLY A 87 13.53 -17.02 -3.26
C GLY A 87 14.87 -16.36 -2.94
N SER A 88 15.77 -17.07 -2.30
CA SER A 88 17.11 -16.56 -2.03
C SER A 88 18.01 -16.81 -3.24
N ASP A 89 18.48 -15.75 -3.90
CA ASP A 89 19.55 -15.81 -4.90
C ASP A 89 20.92 -16.12 -4.27
N ASP A 90 20.96 -16.48 -2.98
CA ASP A 90 22.20 -16.60 -2.20
C ASP A 90 22.84 -18.00 -2.26
N THR A 91 22.32 -18.89 -3.11
CA THR A 91 23.05 -20.08 -3.50
C THR A 91 24.04 -19.70 -4.57
N GLY A 92 25.32 -19.61 -4.25
CA GLY A 92 26.42 -19.11 -5.10
C GLY A 92 26.64 -19.83 -6.44
N ASP A 93 25.73 -20.68 -6.89
CA ASP A 93 25.83 -21.46 -8.12
C ASP A 93 25.04 -20.93 -9.34
N GLY A 94 24.31 -19.82 -9.16
CA GLY A 94 23.62 -19.16 -10.28
C GLY A 94 22.44 -19.94 -10.88
N LYS A 95 22.06 -21.09 -10.33
CA LYS A 95 20.86 -21.79 -10.73
C LYS A 95 19.68 -21.17 -10.00
N MET A 96 18.80 -20.49 -10.73
CA MET A 96 17.44 -20.24 -10.26
C MET A 96 16.81 -21.61 -10.01
N ASP A 97 16.82 -22.00 -8.77
CA ASP A 97 16.04 -23.15 -8.36
C ASP A 97 14.57 -22.78 -8.62
N ASN A 98 13.81 -23.71 -9.22
CA ASN A 98 12.36 -23.63 -9.42
C ASN A 98 11.62 -23.62 -8.07
N ARG A 99 12.24 -23.08 -7.01
CA ARG A 99 11.62 -22.86 -5.72
C ARG A 99 10.54 -21.82 -5.89
N GLN A 100 9.38 -22.33 -5.82
CA GLN A 100 8.11 -21.67 -5.79
C GLN A 100 8.21 -20.41 -4.89
N TYR A 101 8.18 -19.22 -5.51
CA TYR A 101 8.03 -17.98 -4.75
C TYR A 101 6.82 -18.13 -3.83
N SER A 102 6.97 -17.79 -2.55
CA SER A 102 5.85 -17.81 -1.61
C SER A 102 4.82 -16.75 -2.00
N TYR A 103 5.29 -15.58 -2.48
CA TYR A 103 4.40 -14.51 -2.91
C TYR A 103 4.13 -14.60 -4.41
N ARG A 104 2.85 -14.71 -4.74
CA ARG A 104 2.36 -14.81 -6.13
C ARG A 104 1.71 -13.54 -6.64
N TYR A 105 1.31 -12.64 -5.74
CA TYR A 105 0.58 -11.42 -6.08
C TYR A 105 1.26 -10.20 -5.48
N LEU A 106 1.30 -9.13 -6.26
CA LEU A 106 1.76 -7.80 -5.88
C LEU A 106 0.57 -6.85 -5.91
N TYR A 107 0.45 -6.00 -4.90
CA TYR A 107 -0.64 -5.06 -4.73
C TYR A 107 -0.12 -3.64 -4.59
N GLU A 108 -0.68 -2.74 -5.38
CA GLU A 108 -0.41 -1.30 -5.30
C GLU A 108 -1.70 -0.57 -4.91
N PRO A 109 -1.77 0.03 -3.71
CA PRO A 109 -2.95 0.75 -3.26
C PRO A 109 -3.30 1.92 -4.19
N ASN A 110 -4.59 2.23 -4.31
CA ASN A 110 -5.03 3.42 -5.03
C ASN A 110 -4.68 4.72 -4.27
N ALA A 111 -4.87 5.86 -4.93
CA ALA A 111 -4.47 7.15 -4.38
C ALA A 111 -5.15 7.51 -3.04
N PRO A 112 -6.46 7.26 -2.81
CA PRO A 112 -7.09 7.52 -1.52
C PRO A 112 -6.50 6.68 -0.39
N MET A 113 -6.22 5.40 -0.65
CA MET A 113 -5.56 4.52 0.32
C MET A 113 -4.17 5.01 0.68
N MET A 114 -3.41 5.50 -0.30
CA MET A 114 -2.09 6.10 -0.07
C MET A 114 -2.17 7.36 0.79
N LYS A 115 -3.20 8.18 0.65
CA LYS A 115 -3.41 9.39 1.44
C LYS A 115 -3.77 9.10 2.90
N LEU A 116 -4.61 8.12 3.14
CA LEU A 116 -5.06 7.75 4.49
C LEU A 116 -4.12 6.78 5.20
N SER A 117 -3.32 6.03 4.45
CA SER A 117 -2.31 5.06 4.92
C SER A 117 -2.81 4.06 5.98
N PRO A 118 -3.97 3.39 5.80
CA PRO A 118 -4.56 2.48 6.78
C PRO A 118 -3.90 1.09 6.74
N TRP A 119 -2.59 1.03 6.83
CA TRP A 119 -1.86 -0.20 6.50
C TRP A 119 -2.11 -1.34 7.47
N GLY A 120 -2.28 -1.03 8.76
CA GLY A 120 -2.63 -2.03 9.76
C GLY A 120 -4.01 -2.60 9.52
N GLU A 121 -5.02 -1.75 9.40
CA GLU A 121 -6.41 -2.15 9.14
C GLU A 121 -6.54 -2.92 7.83
N LEU A 122 -5.74 -2.56 6.83
CA LEU A 122 -5.68 -3.28 5.57
C LEU A 122 -5.14 -4.70 5.75
N CYS A 123 -4.03 -4.87 6.48
CA CYS A 123 -3.46 -6.18 6.79
C CYS A 123 -4.37 -7.03 7.68
N ASP A 124 -5.06 -6.42 8.64
CA ASP A 124 -5.99 -7.13 9.54
C ASP A 124 -7.20 -7.70 8.80
N ARG A 125 -7.76 -6.92 7.84
CA ARG A 125 -8.92 -7.36 7.05
C ARG A 125 -8.55 -8.33 5.94
N MET A 126 -7.36 -8.16 5.36
CA MET A 126 -6.89 -8.96 4.22
C MET A 126 -5.85 -9.96 4.69
N ARG A 127 -6.31 -11.11 5.18
CA ARG A 127 -5.43 -12.16 5.70
C ARG A 127 -4.41 -12.60 4.65
N GLY A 128 -3.15 -12.71 5.07
CA GLY A 128 -2.05 -13.09 4.17
C GLY A 128 -1.47 -11.94 3.36
N LEU A 129 -1.97 -10.70 3.55
CA LEU A 129 -1.39 -9.51 2.96
C LEU A 129 -0.18 -9.06 3.78
N HIS A 130 0.96 -8.85 3.12
CA HIS A 130 2.22 -8.41 3.74
C HIS A 130 2.74 -7.16 3.06
N LYS A 131 3.08 -6.13 3.82
CA LYS A 131 3.72 -4.91 3.31
C LYS A 131 5.18 -5.19 2.98
N LEU A 132 5.68 -4.77 1.82
CA LEU A 132 7.05 -5.07 1.39
C LEU A 132 8.12 -4.41 2.27
N ASP A 133 7.91 -3.14 2.62
CA ASP A 133 8.87 -2.34 3.38
C ASP A 133 8.14 -1.19 4.07
N PRO A 134 8.58 -0.70 5.22
CA PRO A 134 7.97 0.45 5.90
C PRO A 134 7.76 1.67 5.01
N SER A 135 8.70 1.93 4.11
CA SER A 135 8.69 3.09 3.21
C SER A 135 8.15 2.81 1.81
N SER A 136 7.89 1.55 1.44
CA SER A 136 7.18 1.22 0.20
C SER A 136 5.68 1.08 0.49
N HIS A 137 4.85 1.60 -0.39
CA HIS A 137 3.40 1.42 -0.30
C HIS A 137 2.95 0.26 -1.19
N LEU A 138 3.73 -0.83 -1.19
CA LEU A 138 3.44 -2.04 -1.94
C LEU A 138 3.23 -3.19 -0.98
N PHE A 139 2.36 -4.13 -1.39
CA PHE A 139 2.03 -5.31 -0.61
C PHE A 139 2.14 -6.56 -1.47
N VAL A 140 2.26 -7.71 -0.83
CA VAL A 140 2.32 -9.02 -1.48
C VAL A 140 1.50 -10.04 -0.72
N SER A 141 1.04 -11.08 -1.41
CA SER A 141 0.46 -12.27 -0.81
C SER A 141 0.73 -13.52 -1.66
N ASP A 142 0.53 -14.69 -1.08
CA ASP A 142 0.53 -15.98 -1.79
C ASP A 142 -0.81 -16.28 -2.46
N SER A 143 -1.89 -15.64 -2.00
CA SER A 143 -3.26 -15.86 -2.44
C SER A 143 -3.84 -14.60 -3.09
N TYR A 144 -4.74 -14.78 -4.06
CA TYR A 144 -5.45 -13.67 -4.70
C TYR A 144 -6.47 -13.05 -3.76
N ILE A 145 -6.39 -11.73 -3.58
CA ILE A 145 -7.30 -10.94 -2.73
C ILE A 145 -8.05 -9.97 -3.64
N ALA A 146 -9.26 -10.34 -4.07
CA ALA A 146 -10.04 -9.59 -5.06
C ALA A 146 -10.49 -8.20 -4.55
N GLU A 147 -10.76 -8.08 -3.25
CA GLU A 147 -11.30 -6.87 -2.63
C GLU A 147 -10.22 -5.82 -2.32
N PHE A 148 -8.99 -6.03 -2.78
CA PHE A 148 -7.91 -5.07 -2.52
C PHE A 148 -8.21 -3.73 -3.20
N PRO A 149 -8.20 -2.60 -2.47
CA PRO A 149 -8.51 -1.28 -3.00
C PRO A 149 -7.31 -0.71 -3.77
N GLY A 150 -7.10 -1.19 -4.99
CA GLY A 150 -5.97 -0.78 -5.82
C GLY A 150 -5.70 -1.72 -6.98
N ARG A 151 -4.48 -1.66 -7.49
CA ARG A 151 -4.04 -2.52 -8.58
C ARG A 151 -3.53 -3.85 -8.05
N ILE A 152 -3.95 -4.94 -8.68
CA ILE A 152 -3.50 -6.30 -8.39
C ILE A 152 -2.70 -6.82 -9.60
N LEU A 153 -1.52 -7.36 -9.34
CA LEU A 153 -0.64 -7.92 -10.37
C LEU A 153 -0.22 -9.34 -9.96
N LYS A 154 -0.04 -10.19 -10.93
CA LYS A 154 0.56 -11.50 -10.74
C LYS A 154 2.08 -11.38 -10.85
N ILE A 155 2.80 -11.82 -9.85
CA ILE A 155 4.27 -11.84 -9.87
C ILE A 155 4.74 -12.93 -10.82
N ASP A 156 5.57 -12.56 -11.79
CA ASP A 156 6.30 -13.50 -12.63
C ASP A 156 7.56 -13.96 -11.87
N ARG A 157 8.42 -13.00 -11.52
CA ARG A 157 9.65 -13.29 -10.76
C ARG A 157 10.28 -12.04 -10.15
N ALA A 158 11.17 -12.25 -9.19
CA ALA A 158 12.10 -11.22 -8.73
C ALA A 158 13.32 -11.15 -9.68
N ILE A 159 13.81 -9.94 -9.96
CA ILE A 159 14.96 -9.69 -10.80
C ILE A 159 16.13 -9.26 -9.90
N GLY A 160 17.04 -10.20 -9.65
CA GLY A 160 18.29 -9.93 -8.95
C GLY A 160 19.31 -9.23 -9.86
N LYS A 161 20.42 -8.75 -9.28
CA LYS A 161 21.48 -8.06 -10.04
C LYS A 161 22.06 -8.91 -11.17
N LYS A 162 22.18 -10.22 -10.99
CA LYS A 162 22.70 -11.17 -11.98
C LYS A 162 21.77 -11.31 -13.18
N HIS A 163 20.46 -11.23 -12.97
CA HIS A 163 19.41 -11.43 -13.99
C HIS A 163 18.93 -10.11 -14.62
N ALA A 164 19.48 -8.98 -14.20
CA ALA A 164 19.09 -7.68 -14.74
C ALA A 164 19.36 -7.53 -16.26
N LYS A 165 20.26 -8.33 -16.82
CA LYS A 165 20.51 -8.38 -18.27
C LYS A 165 19.36 -9.02 -19.05
N GLU A 166 18.56 -9.88 -18.44
CA GLU A 166 17.45 -10.59 -19.09
C GLU A 166 16.29 -9.66 -19.48
N ILE A 167 16.16 -8.53 -18.78
CA ILE A 167 15.13 -7.54 -19.09
C ILE A 167 15.60 -6.47 -20.07
N GLN A 168 16.87 -6.53 -20.51
CA GLN A 168 17.42 -5.50 -21.38
C GLN A 168 16.69 -5.46 -22.74
N GLY A 169 16.31 -4.26 -23.16
CA GLY A 169 15.56 -4.02 -24.39
C GLY A 169 14.10 -4.43 -24.37
N SER A 170 13.61 -4.98 -23.24
CA SER A 170 12.23 -5.41 -23.12
C SER A 170 11.24 -4.26 -23.07
N HIS A 171 9.98 -4.54 -23.43
CA HIS A 171 8.86 -3.62 -23.28
C HIS A 171 8.23 -3.80 -21.88
N LEU A 172 8.44 -2.83 -20.99
CA LEU A 172 7.98 -2.89 -19.59
C LEU A 172 7.54 -1.51 -19.09
N ASN A 173 6.44 -1.47 -18.38
CA ASN A 173 6.03 -0.31 -17.61
C ASN A 173 6.83 -0.26 -16.31
N VAL A 174 7.62 0.78 -16.09
CA VAL A 174 8.51 0.88 -14.93
C VAL A 174 7.87 1.70 -13.83
N VAL A 175 7.76 1.11 -12.63
CA VAL A 175 7.32 1.76 -11.40
C VAL A 175 8.44 1.72 -10.38
N SER A 176 8.82 2.87 -9.84
CA SER A 176 9.83 2.98 -8.78
C SER A 176 9.18 3.46 -7.48
N ARG A 177 9.32 2.66 -6.42
CA ARG A 177 8.80 2.96 -5.07
C ARG A 177 9.89 2.70 -4.04
N ASN A 178 10.43 3.75 -3.45
CA ASN A 178 11.52 3.66 -2.47
C ASN A 178 12.76 2.90 -3.02
N TYR A 179 13.10 3.15 -4.28
CA TYR A 179 14.25 2.55 -4.96
C TYR A 179 15.29 3.63 -5.26
N PRO A 180 16.60 3.30 -5.31
CA PRO A 180 17.66 4.30 -5.53
C PRO A 180 17.62 5.01 -6.88
N LEU A 181 16.99 4.42 -7.89
CA LEU A 181 16.87 4.97 -9.25
C LEU A 181 15.42 5.34 -9.56
N SER A 182 15.23 6.44 -10.27
CA SER A 182 13.96 6.84 -10.85
C SER A 182 13.52 5.89 -11.98
N PRO A 183 12.24 5.90 -12.39
CA PRO A 183 11.77 5.12 -13.53
C PRO A 183 12.58 5.40 -14.80
N ASP A 184 12.94 6.66 -15.08
CA ASP A 184 13.69 7.05 -16.28
C ASP A 184 15.13 6.54 -16.25
N GLU A 185 15.79 6.60 -15.09
CA GLU A 185 17.13 6.04 -14.93
C GLU A 185 17.14 4.51 -15.11
N ILE A 186 16.11 3.82 -14.62
CA ILE A 186 15.94 2.37 -14.81
C ILE A 186 15.72 2.07 -16.30
N ARG A 187 14.81 2.80 -16.98
CA ARG A 187 14.57 2.65 -18.42
C ARG A 187 15.86 2.84 -19.22
N LYS A 188 16.58 3.91 -18.95
CA LYS A 188 17.85 4.19 -19.62
C LYS A 188 18.89 3.11 -19.36
N LYS A 189 19.05 2.67 -18.10
CA LYS A 189 20.05 1.69 -17.69
C LYS A 189 19.87 0.33 -18.38
N TYR A 190 18.63 -0.11 -18.55
CA TYR A 190 18.28 -1.41 -19.13
C TYR A 190 17.71 -1.30 -20.54
N SER A 191 17.76 -0.11 -21.17
CA SER A 191 17.23 0.16 -22.51
C SER A 191 15.76 -0.28 -22.67
N LEU A 192 14.94 -0.12 -21.61
CA LEU A 192 13.56 -0.55 -21.61
C LEU A 192 12.70 0.36 -22.47
N LYS A 193 11.70 -0.22 -23.12
CA LYS A 193 10.68 0.48 -23.92
C LYS A 193 9.35 0.43 -23.18
N GLU A 194 8.51 1.45 -23.36
CA GLU A 194 7.14 1.48 -22.80
C GLU A 194 6.17 0.66 -23.67
N GLY A 195 5.01 0.33 -23.08
CA GLY A 195 3.91 -0.28 -23.81
C GLY A 195 3.86 -1.80 -23.72
N SER A 196 3.43 -2.32 -22.59
CA SER A 196 3.22 -3.75 -22.36
C SER A 196 2.24 -3.92 -21.19
N ASP A 197 1.64 -5.10 -21.06
CA ASP A 197 0.87 -5.49 -19.88
C ASP A 197 1.76 -5.89 -18.69
N LYS A 198 3.09 -5.91 -18.92
CA LYS A 198 4.08 -6.24 -17.90
C LYS A 198 4.65 -4.99 -17.24
N PHE A 199 4.88 -5.13 -15.95
CA PHE A 199 5.39 -4.08 -15.07
C PHE A 199 6.69 -4.53 -14.42
N LEU A 200 7.64 -3.60 -14.31
CA LEU A 200 8.83 -3.74 -13.50
C LEU A 200 8.71 -2.82 -12.28
N TYR A 201 8.44 -3.40 -11.13
CA TYR A 201 8.41 -2.68 -9.85
C TYR A 201 9.79 -2.70 -9.21
N ALA A 202 10.43 -1.54 -9.14
CA ALA A 202 11.68 -1.34 -8.42
C ALA A 202 11.37 -0.80 -7.01
N THR A 203 11.74 -1.55 -5.98
CA THR A 203 11.37 -1.26 -4.59
C THR A 203 12.41 -1.80 -3.59
N ARG A 204 12.05 -1.88 -2.33
CA ARG A 204 12.86 -2.49 -1.25
C ARG A 204 12.06 -3.53 -0.48
N ILE A 205 12.76 -4.51 0.05
CA ILE A 205 12.29 -5.44 1.07
C ILE A 205 13.32 -5.48 2.18
N ALA A 206 12.90 -5.26 3.43
CA ALA A 206 13.82 -5.21 4.57
C ALA A 206 15.05 -4.34 4.27
N SER A 207 14.83 -3.15 3.69
CA SER A 207 15.83 -2.17 3.26
C SER A 207 16.75 -2.58 2.10
N LYS A 208 16.64 -3.80 1.56
CA LYS A 208 17.41 -4.26 0.40
C LYS A 208 16.67 -3.95 -0.91
N PRO A 209 17.34 -3.36 -1.92
CA PRO A 209 16.72 -3.06 -3.21
C PRO A 209 16.41 -4.35 -3.98
N ILE A 210 15.21 -4.40 -4.57
CA ILE A 210 14.73 -5.51 -5.39
C ILE A 210 13.96 -4.96 -6.59
N MET A 211 13.94 -5.68 -7.70
CA MET A 211 13.05 -5.46 -8.81
C MET A 211 12.12 -6.67 -8.96
N ILE A 212 10.85 -6.43 -9.20
CA ILE A 212 9.82 -7.46 -9.34
C ILE A 212 9.18 -7.31 -10.70
N LEU A 213 9.25 -8.36 -11.51
CA LEU A 213 8.52 -8.45 -12.77
C LEU A 213 7.13 -9.01 -12.48
N ALA A 214 6.10 -8.30 -12.89
CA ALA A 214 4.71 -8.67 -12.68
C ALA A 214 3.85 -8.31 -13.89
N GLU A 215 2.71 -8.96 -14.03
CA GLU A 215 1.73 -8.69 -15.08
C GLU A 215 0.37 -8.30 -14.49
N LYS A 216 -0.36 -7.44 -15.19
CA LYS A 216 -1.71 -7.06 -14.78
C LYS A 216 -2.64 -8.27 -14.88
N ILE A 217 -3.44 -8.50 -13.85
CA ILE A 217 -4.53 -9.48 -13.90
C ILE A 217 -5.70 -8.82 -14.62
N GLN A 218 -6.19 -9.48 -15.66
CA GLN A 218 -7.35 -9.03 -16.43
C GLN A 218 -8.63 -9.19 -15.63
#